data_99cd4c94426ca92e1944312f782ce235
#
_entry.id   99cd4c94426ca92e1944312f782ce235
#
_cell.length_a   1.000
_cell.length_b   1.000
_cell.length_c   1.000
_cell.angle_alpha   90.00
_cell.angle_beta   90.00
_cell.angle_gamma   90.00
#
_symmetry.space_group_name_H-M   'P 1'
#
loop_
_entity.id
_entity.type
_entity.pdbx_description
1 polymer ?
#
loop_
_entity_poly.entity_id
_entity_poly.type
_entity_poly.pdbx_seq_one_letter_code
_entity_poly.pdbx_strand_id
1 'polypeptide(L)'
;MTFTSAIKQCYHKAFTLRGRASRSEYWFFCLYLLILCFVLVTIMVFMDSNLQDDDSGLVPNLMGLSILLSGLALFIHIVPMFSVTLRRLHDGNMPGWLLLLSIIPVGNLILFIFMLLPSTPGDNPYGPNPHDEEKKEYEWEQQ
;
A
#
# COMPACT_ATOMS: atom_id res chain seq x y z
N MET A 1 13.46 2.90 -8.66
CA MET A 1 13.03 2.12 -7.47
C MET A 1 12.61 0.71 -7.86
N THR A 2 13.05 -0.33 -7.14
CA THR A 2 12.65 -1.73 -7.37
C THR A 2 11.39 -2.06 -6.55
N PHE A 3 10.68 -3.16 -6.92
CA PHE A 3 9.49 -3.61 -6.20
C PHE A 3 9.75 -3.85 -4.70
N THR A 4 10.83 -4.55 -4.38
CA THR A 4 11.20 -4.85 -2.99
C THR A 4 11.61 -3.63 -2.19
N SER A 5 12.34 -2.68 -2.81
CA SER A 5 12.72 -1.43 -2.15
C SER A 5 11.51 -0.55 -1.87
N ALA A 6 10.51 -0.50 -2.76
CA ALA A 6 9.27 0.23 -2.55
C ALA A 6 8.49 -0.28 -1.34
N ILE A 7 8.31 -1.61 -1.23
CA ILE A 7 7.62 -2.22 -0.08
C ILE A 7 8.37 -1.90 1.22
N LYS A 8 9.69 -2.13 1.24
CA LYS A 8 10.53 -1.84 2.42
C LYS A 8 10.42 -0.37 2.85
N GLN A 9 10.43 0.56 1.88
CA GLN A 9 10.31 1.99 2.15
C GLN A 9 8.93 2.36 2.70
N CYS A 10 7.84 1.76 2.19
CA CYS A 10 6.50 1.98 2.71
C CYS A 10 6.38 1.57 4.18
N TYR A 11 6.96 0.42 4.57
CA TYR A 11 6.96 0.01 5.97
C TYR A 11 7.88 0.86 6.83
N HIS A 12 9.06 1.20 6.35
CA HIS A 12 10.00 2.06 7.09
C HIS A 12 9.40 3.45 7.35
N LYS A 13 8.67 3.99 6.37
CA LYS A 13 8.01 5.30 6.46
C LYS A 13 6.53 5.20 6.86
N ALA A 14 6.06 4.07 7.42
CA ALA A 14 4.65 3.83 7.72
C ALA A 14 4.03 4.90 8.65
N PHE A 15 4.80 5.40 9.61
CA PHE A 15 4.37 6.46 10.53
C PHE A 15 4.81 7.87 10.12
N THR A 16 5.42 8.01 8.94
CA THR A 16 5.90 9.31 8.45
C THR A 16 4.85 9.90 7.52
N LEU A 17 4.11 10.87 8.03
CA LEU A 17 3.05 11.58 7.29
C LEU A 17 3.57 12.79 6.51
N ARG A 18 4.84 13.15 6.68
CA ARG A 18 5.53 14.24 5.96
C ARG A 18 6.35 13.68 4.81
N GLY A 19 6.69 14.56 3.86
CA GLY A 19 7.48 14.19 2.70
C GLY A 19 6.62 13.81 1.50
N ARG A 20 7.27 13.30 0.46
CA ARG A 20 6.67 12.96 -0.83
C ARG A 20 6.91 11.47 -1.13
N ALA A 21 6.02 10.85 -1.91
CA ALA A 21 6.17 9.49 -2.41
C ALA A 21 6.09 9.45 -3.92
N SER A 22 7.00 8.72 -4.57
CA SER A 22 6.98 8.53 -6.02
C SER A 22 5.80 7.66 -6.46
N ARG A 23 5.44 7.72 -7.78
CA ARG A 23 4.42 6.82 -8.35
C ARG A 23 4.82 5.36 -8.17
N SER A 24 6.09 5.04 -8.40
CA SER A 24 6.59 3.66 -8.27
C SER A 24 6.44 3.14 -6.84
N GLU A 25 6.72 3.96 -5.82
CA GLU A 25 6.54 3.59 -4.41
C GLU A 25 5.07 3.23 -4.14
N TYR A 26 4.15 4.10 -4.55
CA TYR A 26 2.71 3.90 -4.33
C TYR A 26 2.16 2.68 -5.09
N TRP A 27 2.42 2.58 -6.41
CA TRP A 27 1.84 1.53 -7.24
C TRP A 27 2.43 0.15 -6.96
N PHE A 28 3.72 0.06 -6.63
CA PHE A 28 4.31 -1.21 -6.20
C PHE A 28 3.76 -1.69 -4.87
N PHE A 29 3.45 -0.77 -3.95
CA PHE A 29 2.80 -1.14 -2.70
C PHE A 29 1.34 -1.59 -2.93
N CYS A 30 0.59 -0.92 -3.81
CA CYS A 30 -0.75 -1.36 -4.21
C CYS A 30 -0.71 -2.76 -4.86
N LEU A 31 0.25 -3.00 -5.76
CA LEU A 31 0.44 -4.31 -6.40
C LEU A 31 0.76 -5.39 -5.36
N TYR A 32 1.62 -5.09 -4.40
CA TYR A 32 1.93 -6.00 -3.30
C TYR A 32 0.67 -6.37 -2.51
N LEU A 33 -0.17 -5.39 -2.14
CA LEU A 33 -1.41 -5.65 -1.42
C LEU A 33 -2.40 -6.47 -2.25
N LEU A 34 -2.49 -6.23 -3.55
CA LEU A 34 -3.33 -7.00 -4.47
C LEU A 34 -2.88 -8.47 -4.52
N ILE A 35 -1.58 -8.72 -4.65
CA ILE A 35 -1.02 -10.08 -4.63
C ILE A 35 -1.28 -10.74 -3.27
N LEU A 36 -1.08 -10.03 -2.17
CA LEU A 36 -1.35 -10.53 -0.83
C LEU A 36 -2.83 -10.94 -0.67
N CYS A 37 -3.76 -10.05 -1.05
CA CYS A 37 -5.19 -10.34 -1.02
C CYS A 37 -5.53 -11.57 -1.88
N PHE A 38 -4.97 -11.66 -3.09
CA PHE A 38 -5.20 -12.80 -3.98
C PHE A 38 -4.74 -14.11 -3.35
N VAL A 39 -3.55 -14.13 -2.74
CA VAL A 39 -3.01 -15.32 -2.05
C VAL A 39 -3.89 -15.70 -0.87
N LEU A 40 -4.29 -14.74 -0.03
CA LEU A 40 -5.15 -15.01 1.12
C LEU A 40 -6.51 -15.57 0.71
N VAL A 41 -7.15 -14.98 -0.30
CA VAL A 41 -8.43 -15.45 -0.84
C VAL A 41 -8.28 -16.85 -1.42
N THR A 42 -7.21 -17.13 -2.18
CA THR A 42 -6.95 -18.46 -2.74
C THR A 42 -6.79 -19.52 -1.65
N ILE A 43 -6.06 -19.20 -0.59
CA ILE A 43 -5.92 -20.11 0.57
C ILE A 43 -7.29 -20.36 1.23
N MET A 44 -8.10 -19.33 1.43
CA MET A 44 -9.43 -19.47 2.03
C MET A 44 -10.34 -20.37 1.18
N VAL A 45 -10.40 -20.14 -0.15
CA VAL A 45 -11.21 -20.94 -1.08
C VAL A 45 -10.71 -22.38 -1.13
N PHE A 46 -9.39 -22.59 -1.13
CA PHE A 46 -8.81 -23.94 -1.09
C PHE A 46 -9.17 -24.68 0.20
N MET A 47 -9.11 -24.02 1.35
CA MET A 47 -9.52 -24.61 2.64
C MET A 47 -11.00 -25.00 2.63
N ASP A 48 -11.87 -24.11 2.16
CA ASP A 48 -13.31 -24.36 2.07
C ASP A 48 -13.61 -25.58 1.18
N SER A 49 -13.04 -25.66 -0.02
CA SER A 49 -13.32 -26.71 -1.00
C SER A 49 -12.82 -28.10 -0.59
N ASN A 50 -11.74 -28.18 0.21
CA ASN A 50 -11.14 -29.49 0.54
C ASN A 50 -11.52 -30.02 1.93
N LEU A 51 -12.15 -29.21 2.76
CA LEU A 51 -12.41 -29.54 4.15
C LEU A 51 -13.90 -29.56 4.52
N GLN A 52 -14.82 -29.49 3.52
CA GLN A 52 -16.26 -29.45 3.77
C GLN A 52 -16.85 -30.74 4.36
N ASP A 53 -16.20 -31.90 4.15
CA ASP A 53 -16.73 -33.21 4.55
C ASP A 53 -16.24 -33.68 5.95
N ASP A 54 -15.66 -32.80 6.75
CA ASP A 54 -15.13 -33.16 8.08
C ASP A 54 -16.14 -32.90 9.20
N ASP A 55 -16.78 -33.95 9.70
CA ASP A 55 -17.71 -33.92 10.83
C ASP A 55 -17.03 -33.69 12.20
N SER A 56 -15.71 -33.58 12.26
CA SER A 56 -14.96 -33.43 13.50
C SER A 56 -15.13 -32.07 14.21
N GLY A 57 -15.72 -31.08 13.52
CA GLY A 57 -15.80 -29.71 14.02
C GLY A 57 -14.45 -28.95 13.99
N LEU A 58 -13.38 -29.61 13.51
CA LEU A 58 -12.06 -29.00 13.40
C LEU A 58 -12.02 -27.95 12.28
N VAL A 59 -12.67 -28.25 11.15
CA VAL A 59 -12.69 -27.39 9.96
C VAL A 59 -13.29 -26.00 10.19
N PRO A 60 -14.47 -25.86 10.84
CA PRO A 60 -15.02 -24.54 11.15
C PRO A 60 -14.06 -23.69 12.01
N ASN A 61 -13.34 -24.34 12.93
CA ASN A 61 -12.36 -23.67 13.77
C ASN A 61 -11.13 -23.19 12.98
N LEU A 62 -10.61 -24.01 12.05
CA LEU A 62 -9.50 -23.65 11.18
C LEU A 62 -9.88 -22.53 10.19
N MET A 63 -11.10 -22.57 9.65
CA MET A 63 -11.62 -21.48 8.81
C MET A 63 -11.75 -20.18 9.59
N GLY A 64 -12.34 -20.21 10.78
CA GLY A 64 -12.44 -19.04 11.66
C GLY A 64 -11.06 -18.45 11.97
N LEU A 65 -10.08 -19.29 12.27
CA LEU A 65 -8.71 -18.88 12.52
C LEU A 65 -8.06 -18.26 11.27
N SER A 66 -8.26 -18.83 10.09
CA SER A 66 -7.71 -18.29 8.83
C SER A 66 -8.31 -16.93 8.47
N ILE A 67 -9.61 -16.73 8.69
CA ILE A 67 -10.29 -15.44 8.51
C ILE A 67 -9.70 -14.40 9.47
N LEU A 68 -9.56 -14.76 10.75
CA LEU A 68 -9.00 -13.87 11.77
C LEU A 68 -7.55 -13.45 11.42
N LEU A 69 -6.70 -14.41 11.05
CA LEU A 69 -5.30 -14.15 10.69
C LEU A 69 -5.21 -13.30 9.42
N SER A 70 -6.06 -13.56 8.42
CA SER A 70 -6.13 -12.75 7.18
C SER A 70 -6.57 -11.32 7.48
N GLY A 71 -7.59 -11.14 8.32
CA GLY A 71 -8.05 -9.82 8.77
C GLY A 71 -6.95 -9.06 9.50
N LEU A 72 -6.25 -9.71 10.42
CA LEU A 72 -5.12 -9.11 11.15
C LEU A 72 -3.97 -8.74 10.20
N ALA A 73 -3.64 -9.63 9.26
CA ALA A 73 -2.62 -9.37 8.25
C ALA A 73 -2.95 -8.12 7.42
N LEU A 74 -4.19 -7.99 6.93
CA LEU A 74 -4.63 -6.82 6.18
C LEU A 74 -4.66 -5.55 7.05
N PHE A 75 -5.06 -5.68 8.31
CA PHE A 75 -5.12 -4.54 9.25
C PHE A 75 -3.76 -3.88 9.45
N ILE A 76 -2.69 -4.66 9.53
CA ILE A 76 -1.31 -4.14 9.67
C ILE A 76 -0.91 -3.25 8.49
N HIS A 77 -1.50 -3.48 7.29
CA HIS A 77 -1.18 -2.72 6.08
C HIS A 77 -1.93 -1.39 5.96
N ILE A 78 -2.94 -1.15 6.80
CA ILE A 78 -3.71 0.10 6.78
C ILE A 78 -2.79 1.30 7.03
N VAL A 79 -1.91 1.22 8.00
CA VAL A 79 -1.02 2.33 8.39
C VAL A 79 -0.03 2.69 7.28
N PRO A 80 0.75 1.74 6.70
CA PRO A 80 1.62 2.04 5.56
C PRO A 80 0.86 2.56 4.35
N MET A 81 -0.32 1.98 4.04
CA MET A 81 -1.15 2.41 2.91
C MET A 81 -1.63 3.85 3.08
N PHE A 82 -2.12 4.19 4.28
CA PHE A 82 -2.54 5.55 4.61
C PHE A 82 -1.36 6.53 4.46
N SER A 83 -0.20 6.18 5.00
CA SER A 83 0.99 7.02 4.94
C SER A 83 1.48 7.25 3.51
N VAL A 84 1.61 6.20 2.70
CA VAL A 84 2.06 6.34 1.31
C VAL A 84 1.07 7.11 0.46
N THR A 85 -0.25 6.93 0.66
CA THR A 85 -1.29 7.67 -0.05
C THR A 85 -1.21 9.16 0.27
N LEU A 86 -1.04 9.51 1.55
CA LEU A 86 -0.88 10.90 1.98
C LEU A 86 0.37 11.53 1.36
N ARG A 87 1.51 10.85 1.42
CA ARG A 87 2.77 11.34 0.82
C ARG A 87 2.68 11.43 -0.70
N ARG A 88 1.84 10.62 -1.33
CA ARG A 88 1.58 10.70 -2.77
C ARG A 88 0.74 11.92 -3.12
N LEU A 89 -0.27 12.30 -2.33
CA LEU A 89 -0.99 13.57 -2.48
C LEU A 89 -0.03 14.78 -2.36
N HIS A 90 0.85 14.75 -1.38
CA HIS A 90 1.88 15.77 -1.19
C HIS A 90 2.83 15.89 -2.39
N ASP A 91 3.11 14.78 -3.07
CA ASP A 91 3.94 14.77 -4.28
C ASP A 91 3.28 15.51 -5.46
N GLY A 92 1.95 15.46 -5.56
CA GLY A 92 1.15 16.26 -6.46
C GLY A 92 0.90 17.71 -6.00
N ASN A 93 1.59 18.17 -4.94
CA ASN A 93 1.37 19.47 -4.28
C ASN A 93 -0.07 19.65 -3.77
N MET A 94 -0.71 18.57 -3.34
CA MET A 94 -2.09 18.56 -2.86
C MET A 94 -2.11 18.43 -1.34
N PRO A 95 -3.09 19.07 -0.66
CA PRO A 95 -3.21 19.00 0.78
C PRO A 95 -3.71 17.62 1.22
N GLY A 96 -3.17 17.13 2.35
CA GLY A 96 -3.46 15.79 2.87
C GLY A 96 -4.93 15.55 3.28
N TRP A 97 -5.71 16.60 3.57
CA TRP A 97 -7.12 16.45 3.89
C TRP A 97 -7.96 15.85 2.75
N LEU A 98 -7.48 15.92 1.49
CA LEU A 98 -8.12 15.24 0.36
C LEU A 98 -8.24 13.73 0.56
N LEU A 99 -7.45 13.13 1.44
CA LEU A 99 -7.60 11.73 1.80
C LEU A 99 -8.97 11.41 2.42
N LEU A 100 -9.67 12.40 2.99
CA LEU A 100 -11.05 12.22 3.46
C LEU A 100 -12.03 11.88 2.34
N LEU A 101 -11.68 12.16 1.08
CA LEU A 101 -12.45 11.72 -0.08
C LEU A 101 -12.56 10.19 -0.16
N SER A 102 -11.64 9.45 0.47
CA SER A 102 -11.70 7.98 0.52
C SER A 102 -12.95 7.45 1.23
N ILE A 103 -13.62 8.25 2.05
CA ILE A 103 -14.86 7.88 2.74
C ILE A 103 -16.05 7.84 1.76
N ILE A 104 -15.97 8.59 0.67
CA ILE A 104 -17.05 8.74 -0.32
C ILE A 104 -16.70 7.87 -1.53
N PRO A 105 -17.59 6.97 -2.02
CA PRO A 105 -17.28 6.09 -3.15
C PRO A 105 -16.79 6.84 -4.40
N VAL A 106 -17.43 7.95 -4.78
CA VAL A 106 -17.00 8.80 -5.90
C VAL A 106 -15.66 9.48 -5.61
N GLY A 107 -15.38 9.81 -4.36
CA GLY A 107 -14.10 10.40 -3.92
C GLY A 107 -12.91 9.48 -4.18
N ASN A 108 -13.10 8.16 -4.10
CA ASN A 108 -12.04 7.20 -4.44
C ASN A 108 -11.63 7.28 -5.92
N LEU A 109 -12.55 7.56 -6.84
CA LEU A 109 -12.22 7.78 -8.25
C LEU A 109 -11.38 9.05 -8.43
N ILE A 110 -11.70 10.11 -7.71
CA ILE A 110 -10.93 11.35 -7.72
C ILE A 110 -9.53 11.10 -7.16
N LEU A 111 -9.42 10.42 -6.03
CA LEU A 111 -8.13 10.04 -5.45
C LEU A 111 -7.31 9.17 -6.42
N PHE A 112 -7.95 8.20 -7.07
CA PHE A 112 -7.29 7.35 -8.06
C PHE A 112 -6.68 8.20 -9.20
N ILE A 113 -7.42 9.18 -9.72
CA ILE A 113 -6.91 10.12 -10.74
C ILE A 113 -5.70 10.89 -10.18
N PHE A 114 -5.76 11.39 -8.95
CA PHE A 114 -4.65 12.11 -8.33
C PHE A 114 -3.40 11.24 -8.18
N MET A 115 -3.57 9.93 -7.89
CA MET A 115 -2.43 9.00 -7.82
C MET A 115 -1.75 8.77 -9.17
N LEU A 116 -2.46 9.00 -10.30
CA LEU A 116 -1.92 8.90 -11.66
C LEU A 116 -1.17 10.15 -12.11
N LEU A 117 -1.43 11.33 -11.51
CA LEU A 117 -0.79 12.57 -11.90
C LEU A 117 0.73 12.53 -11.75
N PRO A 118 1.51 13.24 -12.57
CA PRO A 118 2.95 13.35 -12.42
C PRO A 118 3.34 14.03 -11.10
N SER A 119 4.52 13.72 -10.61
CA SER A 119 5.15 14.44 -9.51
C SER A 119 5.38 15.90 -9.92
N THR A 120 5.16 16.84 -9.00
CA THR A 120 5.50 18.25 -9.25
C THR A 120 7.02 18.39 -9.42
N PRO A 121 7.49 19.14 -10.43
CA PRO A 121 8.90 19.34 -10.66
C PRO A 121 9.52 20.16 -9.51
N GLY A 122 10.76 19.79 -9.15
CA GLY A 122 11.50 20.47 -8.07
C GLY A 122 10.91 20.23 -6.68
N ASP A 123 11.39 21.02 -5.73
CA ASP A 123 10.95 20.97 -4.34
C ASP A 123 9.59 21.65 -4.18
N ASN A 124 8.77 21.14 -3.27
CA ASN A 124 7.49 21.73 -2.91
C ASN A 124 7.38 21.90 -1.38
N PRO A 125 6.31 22.52 -0.85
CA PRO A 125 6.15 22.75 0.60
C PRO A 125 6.20 21.47 1.47
N TYR A 126 6.06 20.30 0.86
CA TYR A 126 6.07 19.00 1.56
C TYR A 126 7.43 18.31 1.54
N GLY A 127 8.37 18.76 0.71
CA GLY A 127 9.73 18.24 0.67
C GLY A 127 10.36 18.16 -0.72
N PRO A 128 11.57 17.59 -0.80
CA PRO A 128 12.32 17.44 -2.04
C PRO A 128 11.63 16.46 -3.00
N ASN A 129 11.99 16.58 -4.28
CA ASN A 129 11.47 15.68 -5.31
C ASN A 129 12.00 14.25 -5.11
N PRO A 130 11.12 13.23 -4.94
CA PRO A 130 11.55 11.85 -4.72
C PRO A 130 12.40 11.27 -5.87
N HIS A 131 12.25 11.75 -7.10
CA HIS A 131 13.06 11.33 -8.23
C HIS A 131 14.51 11.81 -8.15
N ASP A 132 14.76 12.96 -7.53
CA ASP A 132 16.10 13.49 -7.35
C ASP A 132 16.81 12.78 -6.19
N GLU A 133 16.07 12.36 -5.17
CA GLU A 133 16.59 11.52 -4.09
C GLU A 133 16.98 10.13 -4.62
N GLU A 134 16.12 9.49 -5.42
CA GLU A 134 16.41 8.19 -6.03
C GLU A 134 17.68 8.23 -6.90
N LYS A 135 17.89 9.29 -7.69
CA LYS A 135 19.10 9.43 -8.52
C LYS A 135 20.36 9.51 -7.67
N LYS A 136 20.35 10.29 -6.59
CA LYS A 136 21.47 10.38 -5.67
C LYS A 136 21.82 9.04 -5.05
N GLU A 137 20.81 8.26 -4.63
CA GLU A 137 21.01 6.93 -4.04
C GLU A 137 21.72 5.99 -5.03
N TYR A 138 21.30 5.97 -6.32
CA TYR A 138 21.98 5.18 -7.36
C TYR A 138 23.42 5.62 -7.65
N GLU A 139 23.72 6.92 -7.57
CA GLU A 139 25.07 7.44 -7.79
C GLU A 139 26.04 7.00 -6.68
N TRP A 140 25.60 6.92 -5.44
CA TRP A 140 26.39 6.44 -4.30
C TRP A 140 26.67 4.94 -4.36
N GLU A 141 25.75 4.13 -4.87
CA GLU A 141 25.91 2.68 -5.00
C GLU A 141 26.91 2.29 -6.09
N GLN A 142 27.27 3.20 -7.00
CA GLN A 142 28.22 2.98 -8.09
C GLN A 142 29.65 3.44 -7.80
N GLN A 143 29.89 4.09 -6.66
CA GLN A 143 31.21 4.56 -6.21
C GLN A 143 31.86 3.57 -5.23
#